data_1345183bc89d4df6e439007305f61049
#
_entry.id   1345183bc89d4df6e439007305f61049
#
_cell.length_a   1.000
_cell.length_b   1.000
_cell.length_c   1.000
_cell.angle_alpha   90.00
_cell.angle_beta   90.00
_cell.angle_gamma   90.00
#
_symmetry.space_group_name_H-M   'P 1'
#
loop_
_entity.id
_entity.type
_entity.pdbx_description
1 polymer ?
#
loop_
_entity_poly.entity_id
_entity_poly.type
_entity_poly.pdbx_seq_one_letter_code
_entity_poly.pdbx_strand_id
1 'polypeptide(L)'
;QTCALPISEESVQCGLVDTLIYKNDVRNYLKAMVGIDKDDRMPVLGLQDMINVKKNVPKDKSGNVIAVYYAYGEIDGGSSSASSEEGIDSKKVIKDLRKLKDDEDVKAVVLRVNSPGGSAYGSEQIWYAVSELKKEKPVIVSMGDYAASGGYYISCNADTIVAEPTTLTGSIGIFGMFPNAKGLTDKIGVNFDVVKTNKYADFGMLTRPMNDGEKGLMQMYVDRKSVV
;
A
#
# COMPACT_ATOMS: atom_id res chain seq x y z
N GLN A 1 14.45 12.18 -20.45
CA GLN A 1 14.77 13.18 -19.42
C GLN A 1 14.97 12.43 -18.13
N THR A 2 16.21 12.33 -17.66
CA THR A 2 16.50 11.89 -16.29
C THR A 2 15.99 12.95 -15.35
N CYS A 3 14.89 12.70 -14.63
CA CYS A 3 14.51 13.51 -13.48
C CYS A 3 15.59 13.34 -12.41
N ALA A 4 16.58 14.22 -12.41
CA ALA A 4 17.37 14.44 -11.21
C ALA A 4 16.40 14.96 -10.13
N LEU A 5 16.48 14.41 -8.93
CA LEU A 5 15.72 14.96 -7.80
C LEU A 5 16.15 16.42 -7.60
N PRO A 6 15.21 17.37 -7.56
CA PRO A 6 15.54 18.76 -7.41
C PRO A 6 16.28 19.01 -6.08
N ILE A 7 17.31 19.81 -6.12
CA ILE A 7 17.93 20.34 -4.90
C ILE A 7 16.96 21.31 -4.21
N SER A 8 17.26 21.69 -2.97
CA SER A 8 16.31 22.47 -2.14
C SER A 8 15.79 23.74 -2.82
N GLU A 9 16.66 24.55 -3.43
CA GLU A 9 16.26 25.78 -4.14
C GLU A 9 15.39 25.47 -5.38
N GLU A 10 15.72 24.44 -6.13
CA GLU A 10 14.93 23.99 -7.28
C GLU A 10 13.55 23.52 -6.86
N SER A 11 13.42 22.92 -5.68
CA SER A 11 12.12 22.49 -5.14
C SER A 11 11.17 23.67 -4.90
N VAL A 12 11.68 24.82 -4.45
CA VAL A 12 10.88 26.05 -4.34
C VAL A 12 10.50 26.58 -5.72
N GLN A 13 11.46 26.61 -6.66
CA GLN A 13 11.21 27.12 -8.02
C GLN A 13 10.18 26.28 -8.78
N CYS A 14 10.17 24.97 -8.52
CA CYS A 14 9.19 24.04 -9.11
C CYS A 14 7.85 24.00 -8.35
N GLY A 15 7.69 24.77 -7.27
CA GLY A 15 6.46 24.79 -6.47
C GLY A 15 6.19 23.50 -5.69
N LEU A 16 7.23 22.68 -5.43
CA LEU A 16 7.11 21.48 -4.62
C LEU A 16 7.08 21.78 -3.13
N VAL A 17 7.68 22.89 -2.72
CA VAL A 17 7.65 23.43 -1.35
C VAL A 17 7.50 24.95 -1.43
N ASP A 18 6.86 25.56 -0.44
CA ASP A 18 6.59 27.00 -0.42
C ASP A 18 7.82 27.82 -0.05
N THR A 19 8.67 27.30 0.81
CA THR A 19 9.87 28.00 1.28
C THR A 19 10.89 27.03 1.86
N LEU A 20 12.14 27.50 1.94
CA LEU A 20 13.23 26.83 2.66
C LEU A 20 13.49 27.55 3.98
N ILE A 21 13.45 26.81 5.07
CA ILE A 21 13.58 27.38 6.40
C ILE A 21 14.33 26.40 7.32
N TYR A 22 15.18 26.93 8.19
CA TYR A 22 15.82 26.11 9.21
C TYR A 22 14.81 25.65 10.28
N LYS A 23 14.98 24.42 10.78
CA LYS A 23 14.10 23.83 11.79
C LYS A 23 13.85 24.74 12.99
N ASN A 24 14.88 25.49 13.40
CA ASN A 24 14.79 26.39 14.55
C ASN A 24 13.88 27.61 14.29
N ASP A 25 13.71 27.99 13.03
CA ASP A 25 12.93 29.17 12.62
C ASP A 25 11.49 28.85 12.29
N VAL A 26 11.15 27.55 12.10
CA VAL A 26 9.79 27.10 11.75
C VAL A 26 8.75 27.67 12.73
N ARG A 27 9.04 27.69 14.02
CA ARG A 27 8.11 28.20 15.03
C ARG A 27 7.83 29.70 14.84
N ASN A 28 8.84 30.49 14.54
CA ASN A 28 8.68 31.92 14.31
C ASN A 28 7.96 32.20 12.99
N TYR A 29 8.25 31.43 11.99
CA TYR A 29 7.54 31.45 10.72
C TYR A 29 6.04 31.20 10.89
N LEU A 30 5.68 30.12 11.62
CA LEU A 30 4.28 29.80 11.92
C LEU A 30 3.60 30.87 12.76
N LYS A 31 4.29 31.48 13.76
CA LYS A 31 3.75 32.61 14.53
C LYS A 31 3.41 33.79 13.62
N ALA A 32 4.30 34.12 12.70
CA ALA A 32 4.05 35.21 11.74
C ALA A 32 2.85 34.91 10.84
N MET A 33 2.68 33.69 10.37
CA MET A 33 1.54 33.28 9.53
C MET A 33 0.21 33.41 10.24
N VAL A 34 0.16 33.16 11.55
CA VAL A 34 -1.09 33.21 12.35
C VAL A 34 -1.24 34.53 13.12
N GLY A 35 -0.37 35.51 12.89
CA GLY A 35 -0.46 36.84 13.52
C GLY A 35 -0.09 36.87 15.00
N ILE A 36 0.73 35.93 15.48
CA ILE A 36 1.20 35.86 16.86
C ILE A 36 2.56 36.56 16.95
N ASP A 37 2.76 37.39 17.96
CA ASP A 37 4.03 38.06 18.19
C ASP A 37 5.16 37.06 18.46
N LYS A 38 6.36 37.42 18.05
CA LYS A 38 7.55 36.56 18.16
C LYS A 38 7.82 36.11 19.59
N ASP A 39 7.56 36.99 20.56
CA ASP A 39 7.82 36.76 21.98
C ASP A 39 6.63 36.07 22.69
N ASP A 40 5.45 36.02 22.07
CA ASP A 40 4.28 35.39 22.65
C ASP A 40 4.35 33.86 22.56
N ARG A 41 3.64 33.20 23.48
CA ARG A 41 3.52 31.74 23.46
C ARG A 41 2.62 31.29 22.33
N MET A 42 3.13 30.49 21.42
CA MET A 42 2.32 29.84 20.39
C MET A 42 1.38 28.80 21.02
N PRO A 43 0.06 28.92 20.92
CA PRO A 43 -0.86 27.88 21.33
C PRO A 43 -0.71 26.67 20.39
N VAL A 44 -0.36 25.53 20.95
CA VAL A 44 -0.20 24.29 20.20
C VAL A 44 -1.12 23.25 20.81
N LEU A 45 -1.93 22.61 19.98
CA LEU A 45 -2.72 21.44 20.35
C LEU A 45 -1.97 20.18 19.94
N GLY A 46 -1.77 19.28 20.87
CA GLY A 46 -1.28 17.94 20.57
C GLY A 46 -2.37 17.10 19.90
N LEU A 47 -1.97 16.02 19.26
CA LEU A 47 -2.92 15.08 18.64
C LEU A 47 -3.95 14.57 19.67
N GLN A 48 -3.53 14.33 20.91
CA GLN A 48 -4.37 13.88 21.99
C GLN A 48 -5.41 14.95 22.42
N ASP A 49 -5.03 16.23 22.36
CA ASP A 49 -5.96 17.33 22.66
C ASP A 49 -7.03 17.46 21.59
N MET A 50 -6.68 17.16 20.33
CA MET A 50 -7.61 17.21 19.22
C MET A 50 -8.67 16.10 19.28
N ILE A 51 -8.41 14.99 19.92
CA ILE A 51 -9.40 13.92 20.15
C ILE A 51 -10.54 14.43 21.04
N ASN A 52 -10.24 15.35 21.95
CA ASN A 52 -11.19 15.92 22.90
C ASN A 52 -11.92 17.18 22.40
N VAL A 53 -11.59 17.68 21.20
CA VAL A 53 -12.29 18.82 20.60
C VAL A 53 -13.72 18.40 20.31
N LYS A 54 -14.67 19.12 20.90
CA LYS A 54 -16.11 18.92 20.63
C LYS A 54 -16.36 19.15 19.14
N LYS A 55 -16.63 18.07 18.42
CA LYS A 55 -17.04 18.17 17.02
C LYS A 55 -18.41 18.82 16.96
N ASN A 56 -18.49 20.01 16.36
CA ASN A 56 -19.74 20.70 16.08
C ASN A 56 -20.40 20.09 14.82
N VAL A 57 -20.43 18.77 14.75
CA VAL A 57 -21.07 18.03 13.66
C VAL A 57 -22.52 17.78 14.10
N PRO A 58 -23.52 18.19 13.30
CA PRO A 58 -24.89 17.81 13.57
C PRO A 58 -24.98 16.29 13.72
N LYS A 59 -25.50 15.83 14.87
CA LYS A 59 -25.72 14.38 15.02
C LYS A 59 -26.87 13.99 14.10
N ASP A 60 -26.58 13.15 13.14
CA ASP A 60 -27.61 12.45 12.39
C ASP A 60 -28.42 11.59 13.36
N LYS A 61 -29.75 11.77 13.35
CA LYS A 61 -30.68 11.01 14.18
C LYS A 61 -31.34 9.86 13.41
N SER A 62 -30.96 9.65 12.15
CA SER A 62 -31.56 8.62 11.30
C SER A 62 -31.21 7.21 11.74
N GLY A 63 -30.13 7.03 12.54
CA GLY A 63 -29.56 5.73 12.88
C GLY A 63 -28.70 5.12 11.75
N ASN A 64 -28.64 5.77 10.59
CA ASN A 64 -27.83 5.28 9.47
C ASN A 64 -26.33 5.44 9.75
N VAL A 65 -25.55 4.42 9.46
CA VAL A 65 -24.10 4.38 9.66
C VAL A 65 -23.37 4.29 8.31
N ILE A 66 -22.32 5.08 8.16
CA ILE A 66 -21.31 4.87 7.12
C ILE A 66 -20.09 4.28 7.82
N ALA A 67 -19.76 3.04 7.50
CA ALA A 67 -18.60 2.37 8.07
C ALA A 67 -17.32 2.75 7.32
N VAL A 68 -16.26 3.11 8.06
CA VAL A 68 -14.92 3.29 7.50
C VAL A 68 -14.05 2.13 7.96
N TYR A 69 -13.62 1.31 7.00
CA TYR A 69 -12.72 0.20 7.25
C TYR A 69 -11.30 0.54 6.80
N TYR A 70 -10.35 0.43 7.70
CA TYR A 70 -8.95 0.76 7.44
C TYR A 70 -8.17 -0.50 7.03
N ALA A 71 -7.58 -0.48 5.85
CA ALA A 71 -6.72 -1.53 5.31
C ALA A 71 -5.30 -0.96 5.11
N TYR A 72 -4.45 -1.09 6.14
CA TYR A 72 -3.11 -0.51 6.19
C TYR A 72 -2.05 -1.58 6.25
N GLY A 73 -0.95 -1.37 5.50
CA GLY A 73 0.21 -2.23 5.48
C GLY A 73 0.17 -3.32 4.41
N GLU A 74 1.07 -4.28 4.53
CA GLU A 74 1.24 -5.38 3.59
C GLU A 74 0.15 -6.45 3.79
N ILE A 75 -0.38 -7.00 2.68
CA ILE A 75 -1.42 -8.03 2.71
C ILE A 75 -0.76 -9.39 2.98
N ASP A 76 -1.11 -10.02 4.10
CA ASP A 76 -0.59 -11.32 4.58
C ASP A 76 0.95 -11.41 4.60
N GLY A 77 1.64 -10.26 4.66
CA GLY A 77 3.11 -10.17 4.61
C GLY A 77 3.82 -10.39 5.93
N GLY A 78 3.11 -10.59 7.00
CA GLY A 78 3.64 -10.45 8.36
C GLY A 78 3.95 -11.73 9.12
N SER A 79 4.58 -12.76 8.53
CA SER A 79 5.00 -13.91 9.37
C SER A 79 6.47 -13.89 9.82
N SER A 80 7.23 -12.83 9.55
CA SER A 80 8.68 -12.84 9.81
C SER A 80 9.23 -11.80 10.79
N SER A 81 8.41 -10.94 11.38
CA SER A 81 8.88 -10.14 12.51
C SER A 81 7.80 -10.06 13.60
N ALA A 82 8.11 -10.62 14.76
CA ALA A 82 7.27 -10.66 15.94
C ALA A 82 6.99 -9.28 16.59
N SER A 83 6.98 -8.19 15.81
CA SER A 83 6.87 -6.82 16.29
C SER A 83 5.98 -5.88 15.46
N SER A 84 5.28 -6.34 14.41
CA SER A 84 4.35 -5.47 13.70
C SER A 84 2.91 -6.00 13.76
N GLU A 85 2.12 -5.39 14.63
CA GLU A 85 0.65 -5.43 14.58
C GLU A 85 0.10 -4.72 13.33
N GLU A 86 0.96 -4.28 12.42
CA GLU A 86 0.66 -3.43 11.26
C GLU A 86 0.71 -4.24 9.96
N GLY A 87 -0.40 -4.83 9.60
CA GLY A 87 -0.59 -5.52 8.34
C GLY A 87 -2.06 -5.81 8.07
N ILE A 88 -2.35 -6.10 6.82
CA ILE A 88 -3.68 -6.52 6.37
C ILE A 88 -3.75 -8.05 6.49
N ASP A 89 -4.41 -8.56 7.52
CA ASP A 89 -4.80 -9.98 7.62
C ASP A 89 -6.04 -10.20 6.75
N SER A 90 -5.88 -10.91 5.65
CA SER A 90 -6.97 -11.17 4.70
C SER A 90 -8.16 -11.87 5.34
N LYS A 91 -7.93 -12.81 6.25
CA LYS A 91 -9.01 -13.54 6.94
C LYS A 91 -9.83 -12.62 7.84
N LYS A 92 -9.15 -11.71 8.57
CA LYS A 92 -9.80 -10.72 9.41
C LYS A 92 -10.63 -9.75 8.57
N VAL A 93 -10.05 -9.20 7.50
CA VAL A 93 -10.75 -8.27 6.59
C VAL A 93 -12.00 -8.91 6.03
N ILE A 94 -11.92 -10.12 5.50
CA ILE A 94 -13.06 -10.84 4.93
C ILE A 94 -14.19 -11.03 5.97
N LYS A 95 -13.80 -11.42 7.18
CA LYS A 95 -14.76 -11.59 8.29
C LYS A 95 -15.46 -10.29 8.65
N ASP A 96 -14.70 -9.19 8.69
CA ASP A 96 -15.23 -7.88 9.07
C ASP A 96 -16.09 -7.28 7.94
N LEU A 97 -15.69 -7.42 6.67
CA LEU A 97 -16.52 -7.00 5.53
C LEU A 97 -17.86 -7.76 5.47
N ARG A 98 -17.86 -9.05 5.82
CA ARG A 98 -19.11 -9.82 5.92
C ARG A 98 -20.02 -9.29 7.03
N LYS A 99 -19.48 -8.96 8.19
CA LYS A 99 -20.27 -8.33 9.26
C LYS A 99 -20.86 -6.99 8.82
N LEU A 100 -20.07 -6.15 8.15
CA LEU A 100 -20.55 -4.88 7.61
C LEU A 100 -21.63 -5.07 6.54
N LYS A 101 -21.54 -6.15 5.76
CA LYS A 101 -22.58 -6.52 4.79
C LYS A 101 -23.90 -6.85 5.47
N ASP A 102 -23.85 -7.64 6.56
CA ASP A 102 -25.02 -8.15 7.26
C ASP A 102 -25.63 -7.14 8.26
N ASP A 103 -24.91 -6.07 8.59
CA ASP A 103 -25.36 -5.05 9.55
C ASP A 103 -26.38 -4.08 8.89
N GLU A 104 -27.63 -4.12 9.31
CA GLU A 104 -28.70 -3.32 8.74
C GLU A 104 -28.55 -1.81 8.95
N ASP A 105 -27.82 -1.38 9.99
CA ASP A 105 -27.57 0.04 10.26
C ASP A 105 -26.53 0.62 9.31
N VAL A 106 -25.61 -0.19 8.82
CA VAL A 106 -24.57 0.22 7.85
C VAL A 106 -25.19 0.38 6.46
N LYS A 107 -25.19 1.60 5.94
CA LYS A 107 -25.76 1.94 4.62
C LYS A 107 -24.73 2.07 3.52
N ALA A 108 -23.46 2.30 3.84
CA ALA A 108 -22.36 2.37 2.90
C ALA A 108 -21.04 2.04 3.61
N VAL A 109 -20.05 1.59 2.85
CA VAL A 109 -18.71 1.29 3.37
C VAL A 109 -17.66 2.09 2.63
N VAL A 110 -16.79 2.76 3.37
CA VAL A 110 -15.58 3.38 2.85
C VAL A 110 -14.40 2.47 3.21
N LEU A 111 -13.75 1.90 2.22
CA LEU A 111 -12.52 1.15 2.41
C LEU A 111 -11.33 2.10 2.25
N ARG A 112 -10.70 2.45 3.37
CA ARG A 112 -9.50 3.31 3.38
C ARG A 112 -8.27 2.44 3.22
N VAL A 113 -7.66 2.49 2.03
CA VAL A 113 -6.51 1.65 1.65
C VAL A 113 -5.22 2.45 1.70
N ASN A 114 -4.24 1.95 2.46
CA ASN A 114 -2.86 2.44 2.45
C ASN A 114 -1.92 1.22 2.46
N SER A 115 -1.70 0.62 1.28
CA SER A 115 -1.04 -0.68 1.14
C SER A 115 -0.15 -0.73 -0.11
N PRO A 116 1.10 -1.21 0.03
CA PRO A 116 1.97 -1.50 -1.11
C PRO A 116 1.56 -2.78 -1.85
N GLY A 117 0.59 -3.54 -1.31
CA GLY A 117 0.20 -4.85 -1.79
C GLY A 117 0.65 -5.97 -0.88
N GLY A 118 0.96 -7.13 -1.43
CA GLY A 118 1.40 -8.32 -0.71
C GLY A 118 0.90 -9.61 -1.37
N SER A 119 0.35 -10.53 -0.57
CA SER A 119 -0.15 -11.82 -1.03
C SER A 119 -1.21 -11.67 -2.13
N ALA A 120 -0.94 -12.24 -3.31
CA ALA A 120 -1.92 -12.25 -4.40
C ALA A 120 -3.17 -13.07 -4.02
N TYR A 121 -2.99 -14.19 -3.31
CA TYR A 121 -4.11 -14.98 -2.81
C TYR A 121 -4.96 -14.20 -1.80
N GLY A 122 -4.31 -13.54 -0.83
CA GLY A 122 -5.02 -12.70 0.14
C GLY A 122 -5.77 -11.56 -0.52
N SER A 123 -5.15 -10.91 -1.51
CA SER A 123 -5.77 -9.82 -2.28
C SER A 123 -7.01 -10.29 -3.04
N GLU A 124 -6.94 -11.44 -3.72
CA GLU A 124 -8.06 -12.06 -4.42
C GLU A 124 -9.24 -12.35 -3.47
N GLN A 125 -8.95 -12.91 -2.31
CA GLN A 125 -9.99 -13.24 -1.32
C GLN A 125 -10.67 -11.98 -0.77
N ILE A 126 -9.91 -10.90 -0.54
CA ILE A 126 -10.46 -9.60 -0.12
C ILE A 126 -11.27 -8.98 -1.26
N TRP A 127 -10.74 -8.98 -2.50
CA TRP A 127 -11.44 -8.49 -3.68
C TRP A 127 -12.80 -9.16 -3.84
N TYR A 128 -12.86 -10.49 -3.67
CA TYR A 128 -14.11 -11.23 -3.70
C TYR A 128 -15.08 -10.79 -2.59
N ALA A 129 -14.58 -10.57 -1.36
CA ALA A 129 -15.41 -10.09 -0.26
C ALA A 129 -15.94 -8.67 -0.50
N VAL A 130 -15.15 -7.79 -1.12
CA VAL A 130 -15.58 -6.46 -1.58
C VAL A 130 -16.66 -6.59 -2.65
N SER A 131 -16.49 -7.51 -3.60
CA SER A 131 -17.48 -7.80 -4.65
C SER A 131 -18.82 -8.23 -4.07
N GLU A 132 -18.81 -9.07 -3.05
CA GLU A 132 -20.02 -9.52 -2.37
C GLU A 132 -20.68 -8.40 -1.56
N LEU A 133 -19.87 -7.58 -0.88
CA LEU A 133 -20.37 -6.42 -0.13
C LEU A 133 -21.03 -5.39 -1.07
N LYS A 134 -20.42 -5.13 -2.22
CA LYS A 134 -20.88 -4.18 -3.24
C LYS A 134 -22.28 -4.53 -3.80
N LYS A 135 -22.67 -5.79 -3.81
CA LYS A 135 -24.01 -6.20 -4.25
C LYS A 135 -25.13 -5.69 -3.36
N GLU A 136 -24.82 -5.45 -2.08
CA GLU A 136 -25.79 -5.08 -1.04
C GLU A 136 -25.67 -3.62 -0.63
N LYS A 137 -24.46 -3.06 -0.64
CA LYS A 137 -24.15 -1.72 -0.13
C LYS A 137 -23.13 -1.01 -0.98
N PRO A 138 -23.25 0.31 -1.20
CA PRO A 138 -22.23 1.08 -1.88
C PRO A 138 -20.86 0.95 -1.20
N VAL A 139 -19.82 0.68 -1.98
CA VAL A 139 -18.44 0.60 -1.52
C VAL A 139 -17.61 1.66 -2.20
N ILE A 140 -17.05 2.56 -1.41
CA ILE A 140 -16.14 3.61 -1.88
C ILE A 140 -14.75 3.29 -1.36
N VAL A 141 -13.76 3.30 -2.23
CA VAL A 141 -12.36 3.22 -1.82
C VAL A 141 -11.78 4.62 -1.70
N SER A 142 -11.12 4.88 -0.57
CA SER A 142 -10.28 6.06 -0.37
C SER A 142 -8.84 5.62 -0.25
N MET A 143 -8.02 5.95 -1.25
CA MET A 143 -6.60 5.61 -1.27
C MET A 143 -5.80 6.58 -0.41
N GLY A 144 -4.80 6.06 0.32
CA GLY A 144 -3.82 6.83 1.08
C GLY A 144 -2.60 7.17 0.24
N ASP A 145 -1.43 7.12 0.87
CA ASP A 145 -0.15 7.35 0.18
C ASP A 145 0.14 6.25 -0.83
N TYR A 146 -0.24 5.00 -0.49
CA TYR A 146 -0.06 3.81 -1.31
C TYR A 146 -1.38 3.06 -1.50
N ALA A 147 -1.65 2.66 -2.73
CA ALA A 147 -2.65 1.66 -3.07
C ALA A 147 -2.18 0.91 -4.31
N ALA A 148 -1.06 0.19 -4.17
CA ALA A 148 -0.34 -0.43 -5.27
C ALA A 148 -0.40 -1.96 -5.21
N SER A 149 -0.26 -2.62 -6.39
CA SER A 149 -0.27 -4.08 -6.49
C SER A 149 -1.53 -4.68 -5.80
N GLY A 150 -1.38 -5.53 -4.78
CA GLY A 150 -2.49 -6.04 -3.99
C GLY A 150 -3.39 -4.95 -3.40
N GLY A 151 -2.84 -3.77 -3.04
CA GLY A 151 -3.62 -2.62 -2.56
C GLY A 151 -4.53 -2.04 -3.65
N TYR A 152 -4.06 -1.98 -4.90
CA TYR A 152 -4.91 -1.65 -6.04
C TYR A 152 -5.93 -2.76 -6.30
N TYR A 153 -5.52 -4.03 -6.20
CA TYR A 153 -6.37 -5.18 -6.45
C TYR A 153 -7.61 -5.19 -5.55
N ILE A 154 -7.45 -5.01 -4.24
CA ILE A 154 -8.61 -4.95 -3.32
C ILE A 154 -9.48 -3.71 -3.53
N SER A 155 -8.98 -2.71 -4.26
CA SER A 155 -9.64 -1.43 -4.51
C SER A 155 -10.40 -1.39 -5.83
N CYS A 156 -9.92 -2.10 -6.86
CA CYS A 156 -10.33 -1.89 -8.25
C CYS A 156 -11.80 -2.22 -8.53
N ASN A 157 -12.46 -3.01 -7.69
CA ASN A 157 -13.87 -3.39 -7.84
C ASN A 157 -14.85 -2.52 -7.03
N ALA A 158 -14.40 -1.47 -6.39
CA ALA A 158 -15.29 -0.54 -5.69
C ALA A 158 -16.21 0.22 -6.66
N ASP A 159 -17.30 0.79 -6.15
CA ASP A 159 -18.18 1.64 -6.96
C ASP A 159 -17.52 2.96 -7.33
N THR A 160 -16.68 3.47 -6.45
CA THR A 160 -15.93 4.70 -6.66
C THR A 160 -14.58 4.60 -5.98
N ILE A 161 -13.56 5.11 -6.65
CA ILE A 161 -12.20 5.22 -6.10
C ILE A 161 -11.84 6.69 -6.02
N VAL A 162 -11.40 7.11 -4.83
CA VAL A 162 -10.89 8.46 -4.56
C VAL A 162 -9.42 8.35 -4.20
N ALA A 163 -8.59 9.07 -4.91
CA ALA A 163 -7.14 9.12 -4.69
C ALA A 163 -6.66 10.57 -4.72
N GLU A 164 -5.60 10.87 -3.99
CA GLU A 164 -4.89 12.15 -4.08
C GLU A 164 -3.94 12.15 -5.28
N PRO A 165 -3.58 13.31 -5.84
CA PRO A 165 -2.62 13.40 -6.93
C PRO A 165 -1.25 12.78 -6.60
N THR A 166 -0.91 12.71 -5.31
CA THR A 166 0.34 12.14 -4.80
C THR A 166 0.23 10.67 -4.44
N THR A 167 -0.94 10.05 -4.54
CA THR A 167 -1.12 8.62 -4.25
C THR A 167 -0.33 7.76 -5.23
N LEU A 168 0.55 6.92 -4.70
CA LEU A 168 1.22 5.89 -5.49
C LEU A 168 0.29 4.69 -5.66
N THR A 169 -0.22 4.50 -6.88
CA THR A 169 -1.18 3.43 -7.20
C THR A 169 -0.81 2.68 -8.47
N GLY A 170 -1.59 1.70 -8.85
CA GLY A 170 -1.34 0.85 -10.01
C GLY A 170 -0.44 -0.33 -9.66
N SER A 171 0.72 -0.50 -10.31
CA SER A 171 1.58 -1.69 -10.19
C SER A 171 0.78 -2.97 -10.45
N ILE A 172 0.01 -2.96 -11.55
CA ILE A 172 -0.90 -4.04 -11.93
C ILE A 172 -0.07 -5.16 -12.54
N GLY A 173 0.06 -6.27 -11.81
CA GLY A 173 0.83 -7.43 -12.23
C GLY A 173 1.91 -7.82 -11.24
N ILE A 174 2.74 -8.78 -11.63
CA ILE A 174 3.88 -9.26 -10.87
C ILE A 174 5.13 -9.32 -11.74
N PHE A 175 6.29 -9.21 -11.12
CA PHE A 175 7.56 -9.51 -11.76
C PHE A 175 8.40 -10.41 -10.85
N GLY A 176 9.35 -11.12 -11.44
CA GLY A 176 10.33 -11.92 -10.71
C GLY A 176 11.73 -11.61 -11.17
N MET A 177 12.68 -11.54 -10.23
CA MET A 177 14.10 -11.40 -10.51
C MET A 177 14.84 -12.67 -10.08
N PHE A 178 15.54 -13.26 -11.02
CA PHE A 178 16.28 -14.51 -10.82
C PHE A 178 17.76 -14.25 -11.03
N PRO A 179 18.53 -14.01 -9.96
CA PRO A 179 19.96 -13.79 -10.08
C PRO A 179 20.67 -15.05 -10.59
N ASN A 180 21.74 -14.84 -11.35
CA ASN A 180 22.58 -15.91 -11.88
C ASN A 180 24.04 -15.60 -11.52
N ALA A 181 24.65 -16.45 -10.70
CA ALA A 181 25.99 -16.28 -10.21
C ALA A 181 27.06 -17.02 -11.06
N LYS A 182 26.65 -17.67 -12.18
CA LYS A 182 27.58 -18.47 -12.99
C LYS A 182 28.84 -17.69 -13.41
N GLY A 183 28.67 -16.46 -13.90
CA GLY A 183 29.83 -15.66 -14.31
C GLY A 183 30.78 -15.29 -13.17
N LEU A 184 30.30 -15.23 -11.93
CA LEU A 184 31.14 -15.04 -10.74
C LEU A 184 31.87 -16.33 -10.39
N THR A 185 31.14 -17.44 -10.33
CA THR A 185 31.74 -18.76 -9.99
C THR A 185 32.78 -19.22 -10.99
N ASP A 186 32.57 -18.97 -12.28
CA ASP A 186 33.56 -19.25 -13.31
C ASP A 186 34.87 -18.46 -13.10
N LYS A 187 34.77 -17.18 -12.68
CA LYS A 187 35.97 -16.34 -12.42
C LYS A 187 36.80 -16.82 -11.23
N ILE A 188 36.16 -17.43 -10.22
CA ILE A 188 36.85 -17.94 -9.03
C ILE A 188 37.15 -19.43 -9.12
N GLY A 189 36.91 -20.06 -10.28
CA GLY A 189 37.21 -21.47 -10.53
C GLY A 189 36.29 -22.47 -9.80
N VAL A 190 35.11 -22.04 -9.36
CA VAL A 190 34.14 -22.92 -8.70
C VAL A 190 33.20 -23.53 -9.74
N ASN A 191 33.18 -24.84 -9.79
CA ASN A 191 32.29 -25.63 -10.64
C ASN A 191 31.25 -26.37 -9.81
N PHE A 192 30.07 -26.53 -10.37
CA PHE A 192 28.94 -27.22 -9.74
C PHE A 192 28.60 -28.46 -10.55
N ASP A 193 28.56 -29.60 -9.88
CA ASP A 193 28.01 -30.84 -10.43
C ASP A 193 26.63 -31.09 -9.83
N VAL A 194 25.65 -31.44 -10.67
CA VAL A 194 24.23 -31.54 -10.26
C VAL A 194 23.73 -32.95 -10.57
N VAL A 195 23.37 -33.67 -9.51
CA VAL A 195 22.67 -34.94 -9.62
C VAL A 195 21.16 -34.66 -9.44
N LYS A 196 20.34 -35.01 -10.42
CA LYS A 196 18.91 -34.74 -10.40
C LYS A 196 18.10 -35.91 -10.95
N THR A 197 16.90 -36.09 -10.40
CA THR A 197 16.01 -37.18 -10.74
C THR A 197 14.98 -36.83 -11.82
N ASN A 198 14.82 -35.55 -12.14
CA ASN A 198 13.96 -35.09 -13.23
C ASN A 198 14.48 -33.79 -13.88
N LYS A 199 13.85 -33.40 -14.98
CA LYS A 199 14.31 -32.30 -15.85
C LYS A 199 14.41 -30.95 -15.12
N TYR A 200 13.56 -30.68 -14.15
CA TYR A 200 13.42 -29.38 -13.46
C TYR A 200 13.74 -29.45 -11.96
N ALA A 201 14.39 -30.53 -11.47
CA ALA A 201 14.70 -30.69 -10.06
C ALA A 201 15.69 -29.61 -9.52
N ASP A 202 16.46 -29.01 -10.40
CA ASP A 202 17.41 -27.93 -10.12
C ASP A 202 16.90 -26.54 -10.57
N PHE A 203 15.59 -26.40 -10.71
CA PHE A 203 14.95 -25.13 -11.10
C PHE A 203 15.24 -24.04 -10.05
N GLY A 204 15.62 -22.84 -10.54
CA GLY A 204 15.90 -21.69 -9.67
C GLY A 204 17.28 -21.68 -9.02
N MET A 205 18.18 -22.61 -9.36
CA MET A 205 19.56 -22.58 -8.87
C MET A 205 20.30 -21.35 -9.41
N LEU A 206 21.09 -20.71 -8.52
CA LEU A 206 21.88 -19.52 -8.86
C LEU A 206 23.12 -19.85 -9.70
N THR A 207 23.51 -21.13 -9.78
CA THR A 207 24.76 -21.61 -10.34
C THR A 207 24.76 -21.76 -11.86
N ARG A 208 23.59 -21.60 -12.48
CA ARG A 208 23.41 -21.64 -13.94
C ARG A 208 22.27 -20.74 -14.39
N PRO A 209 22.29 -20.27 -15.65
CA PRO A 209 21.12 -19.58 -16.21
C PRO A 209 19.95 -20.55 -16.37
N MET A 210 18.74 -20.00 -16.32
CA MET A 210 17.53 -20.75 -16.66
C MET A 210 17.57 -21.17 -18.14
N ASN A 211 17.17 -22.40 -18.40
CA ASN A 211 16.91 -22.85 -19.75
C ASN A 211 15.54 -22.36 -20.27
N ASP A 212 15.28 -22.52 -21.56
CA ASP A 212 14.06 -21.96 -22.18
C ASP A 212 12.78 -22.61 -21.64
N GLY A 213 12.82 -23.88 -21.26
CA GLY A 213 11.68 -24.53 -20.60
C GLY A 213 11.39 -23.96 -19.22
N GLU A 214 12.41 -23.64 -18.44
CA GLU A 214 12.29 -23.00 -17.13
C GLU A 214 11.78 -21.57 -17.26
N LYS A 215 12.30 -20.81 -18.24
CA LYS A 215 11.79 -19.47 -18.57
C LYS A 215 10.30 -19.52 -18.95
N GLY A 216 9.92 -20.52 -19.78
CA GLY A 216 8.52 -20.71 -20.17
C GLY A 216 7.61 -21.01 -18.97
N LEU A 217 8.07 -21.83 -18.00
CA LEU A 217 7.32 -22.09 -16.78
C LEU A 217 7.15 -20.83 -15.91
N MET A 218 8.21 -20.03 -15.79
CA MET A 218 8.14 -18.77 -15.06
C MET A 218 7.24 -17.75 -15.74
N GLN A 219 7.34 -17.64 -17.07
CA GLN A 219 6.47 -16.75 -17.84
C GLN A 219 4.99 -17.14 -17.65
N MET A 220 4.68 -18.42 -17.76
CA MET A 220 3.33 -18.92 -17.50
C MET A 220 2.84 -18.63 -16.08
N TYR A 221 3.71 -18.68 -15.07
CA TYR A 221 3.38 -18.32 -13.70
C TYR A 221 3.09 -16.82 -13.56
N VAL A 222 3.91 -15.97 -14.18
CA VAL A 222 3.72 -14.51 -14.21
C VAL A 222 2.42 -14.16 -14.93
N ASP A 223 2.20 -14.71 -16.13
CA ASP A 223 1.01 -14.46 -16.95
C ASP A 223 -0.28 -14.85 -16.21
N ARG A 224 -0.28 -16.02 -15.58
CA ARG A 224 -1.45 -16.50 -14.82
C ARG A 224 -1.80 -15.59 -13.64
N LYS A 225 -0.81 -14.93 -13.03
CA LYS A 225 -1.04 -14.00 -11.91
C LYS A 225 -1.34 -12.58 -12.36
N SER A 226 -1.05 -12.24 -13.60
CA SER A 226 -1.31 -10.91 -14.18
C SER A 226 -2.66 -10.79 -14.88
N VAL A 227 -3.40 -11.89 -15.02
CA VAL A 227 -4.71 -11.95 -15.75
C VAL A 227 -5.90 -11.82 -14.78
N VAL A 228 -5.66 -11.41 -13.56
CA VAL A 228 -6.76 -11.24 -12.58
C VAL A 228 -7.19 -9.79 -12.51
#